data_f0c33f3014d7c8e173290e98f88a7a3e
#
_entry.id   f0c33f3014d7c8e173290e98f88a7a3e
#
_cell.length_a   1.000
_cell.length_b   1.000
_cell.length_c   1.000
_cell.angle_alpha   90.00
_cell.angle_beta   90.00
_cell.angle_gamma   90.00
#
_symmetry.space_group_name_H-M   'P 1'
#
loop_
_entity.id
_entity.type
_entity.pdbx_description
1 polymer ?
#
loop_
_entity_poly.entity_id
_entity_poly.type
_entity_poly.pdbx_seq_one_letter_code
_entity_poly.pdbx_strand_id
1 'polypeptide(L)'
;MEKEIMDAMAMKRALTRITYEIIERNKGVEDIVLIGIKTRGVFIAKRIAERLKQLENFDIPVGELDIAEYRDDQRNSAEPRSTKANSSLAKLDLKDRKVILIDDVLYTGRTIRAAMDAIMDINRPAQISLAVLVDRGHRELPIRADFVGKNIPTAQNEKINVFVREIDNEDVVLLEN
;
A
#
# COMPACT_ATOMS: atom_id res chain seq x y z
N MET A 1 19.05 -7.04 17.45
CA MET A 1 18.03 -7.74 18.27
C MET A 1 16.68 -7.52 17.62
N GLU A 2 15.92 -8.57 17.42
CA GLU A 2 14.59 -8.49 16.84
C GLU A 2 13.51 -8.47 17.91
N LYS A 3 12.49 -7.63 17.74
CA LYS A 3 11.37 -7.52 18.66
C LYS A 3 10.07 -7.64 17.87
N GLU A 4 9.20 -8.55 18.25
CA GLU A 4 7.87 -8.67 17.66
C GLU A 4 7.02 -7.45 18.04
N ILE A 5 6.46 -6.80 17.03
CA ILE A 5 5.60 -5.62 17.16
C ILE A 5 4.13 -5.98 16.93
N MET A 6 3.88 -6.89 15.98
CA MET A 6 2.54 -7.40 15.70
C MET A 6 2.63 -8.90 15.40
N ASP A 7 1.80 -9.67 16.06
CA ASP A 7 1.54 -11.06 15.70
C ASP A 7 0.46 -11.17 14.61
N ALA A 8 0.15 -12.39 14.19
CA ALA A 8 -0.86 -12.63 13.16
C ALA A 8 -2.23 -12.08 13.54
N MET A 9 -2.63 -12.21 14.80
CA MET A 9 -3.92 -11.71 15.28
C MET A 9 -3.97 -10.18 15.30
N ALA A 10 -2.90 -9.53 15.71
CA ALA A 10 -2.80 -8.07 15.71
C ALA A 10 -2.85 -7.52 14.27
N MET A 11 -2.17 -8.18 13.34
CA MET A 11 -2.22 -7.84 11.92
C MET A 11 -3.64 -7.97 11.36
N LYS A 12 -4.31 -9.07 11.64
CA LYS A 12 -5.69 -9.31 11.21
C LYS A 12 -6.64 -8.23 11.74
N ARG A 13 -6.52 -7.86 13.02
CA ARG A 13 -7.33 -6.80 13.63
C ARG A 13 -7.07 -5.45 13.00
N ALA A 14 -5.80 -5.12 12.73
CA ALA A 14 -5.43 -3.86 12.07
C ALA A 14 -6.03 -3.76 10.67
N LEU A 15 -5.94 -4.81 9.87
CA LEU A 15 -6.51 -4.83 8.52
C LEU A 15 -8.05 -4.80 8.54
N THR A 16 -8.67 -5.45 9.49
CA THR A 16 -10.14 -5.38 9.68
C THR A 16 -10.58 -3.96 10.02
N ARG A 17 -9.88 -3.29 10.92
CA ARG A 17 -10.16 -1.89 11.27
C ARG A 17 -9.97 -0.95 10.09
N ILE A 18 -8.89 -1.09 9.35
CA ILE A 18 -8.65 -0.32 8.12
C ILE A 18 -9.79 -0.51 7.11
N THR A 19 -10.28 -1.74 6.96
CA THR A 19 -11.40 -2.05 6.07
C THR A 19 -12.66 -1.27 6.45
N TYR A 20 -13.03 -1.24 7.72
CA TYR A 20 -14.18 -0.46 8.21
C TYR A 20 -13.97 1.04 8.03
N GLU A 21 -12.77 1.54 8.28
CA GLU A 21 -12.45 2.96 8.08
C GLU A 21 -12.57 3.37 6.60
N ILE A 22 -12.15 2.50 5.68
CA ILE A 22 -12.31 2.72 4.23
C ILE A 22 -13.79 2.83 3.86
N ILE A 23 -14.62 1.91 4.31
CA ILE A 23 -16.06 1.92 4.04
C ILE A 23 -16.70 3.21 4.54
N GLU A 24 -16.42 3.56 5.79
CA GLU A 24 -17.00 4.74 6.43
C GLU A 24 -16.60 6.04 5.73
N ARG A 25 -15.31 6.19 5.43
CA ARG A 25 -14.79 7.42 4.80
C ARG A 25 -15.31 7.62 3.38
N ASN A 26 -15.48 6.55 2.61
CA ASN A 26 -15.91 6.62 1.22
C ASN A 26 -17.42 6.55 1.03
N LYS A 27 -18.19 6.32 2.07
CA LYS A 27 -19.65 6.19 2.05
C LYS A 27 -20.14 5.19 1.00
N GLY A 28 -19.49 4.05 0.95
CA GLY A 28 -19.70 3.00 -0.06
C GLY A 28 -18.40 2.61 -0.71
N VAL A 29 -18.47 1.63 -1.61
CA VAL A 29 -17.26 1.00 -2.17
C VAL A 29 -17.26 0.94 -3.72
N GLU A 30 -18.32 1.40 -4.36
CA GLU A 30 -18.53 1.19 -5.81
C GLU A 30 -17.45 1.85 -6.67
N ASP A 31 -16.91 2.99 -6.23
CA ASP A 31 -15.91 3.75 -6.97
C ASP A 31 -14.48 3.46 -6.55
N ILE A 32 -14.27 2.51 -5.65
CA ILE A 32 -12.95 2.20 -5.09
C ILE A 32 -12.20 1.23 -5.97
N VAL A 33 -10.91 1.51 -6.17
CA VAL A 33 -9.92 0.57 -6.72
C VAL A 33 -8.76 0.51 -5.74
N LEU A 34 -8.37 -0.69 -5.34
CA LEU A 34 -7.20 -0.91 -4.49
C LEU A 34 -5.98 -1.18 -5.37
N ILE A 35 -4.88 -0.52 -5.08
CA ILE A 35 -3.61 -0.76 -5.77
C ILE A 35 -2.55 -1.07 -4.73
N GLY A 36 -2.09 -2.32 -4.74
CA GLY A 36 -1.01 -2.78 -3.87
C GLY A 36 0.35 -2.56 -4.50
N ILE A 37 1.27 -1.99 -3.74
CA ILE A 37 2.66 -1.82 -4.15
C ILE A 37 3.40 -3.15 -3.97
N LYS A 38 4.03 -3.64 -5.03
CA LYS A 38 4.84 -4.88 -4.98
C LYS A 38 5.99 -4.72 -3.97
N THR A 39 6.21 -5.70 -3.12
CA THR A 39 5.61 -7.06 -3.18
C THR A 39 4.51 -7.23 -2.13
N ARG A 40 4.74 -6.88 -0.88
CA ARG A 40 3.84 -7.16 0.25
C ARG A 40 2.56 -6.34 0.24
N GLY A 41 2.62 -5.12 -0.26
CA GLY A 41 1.42 -4.29 -0.42
C GLY A 41 0.33 -4.93 -1.26
N VAL A 42 0.70 -5.76 -2.23
CA VAL A 42 -0.25 -6.51 -3.08
C VAL A 42 -1.08 -7.50 -2.24
N PHE A 43 -0.43 -8.27 -1.37
CA PHE A 43 -1.12 -9.25 -0.53
C PHE A 43 -2.00 -8.58 0.53
N ILE A 44 -1.54 -7.46 1.09
CA ILE A 44 -2.35 -6.65 2.00
C ILE A 44 -3.59 -6.10 1.29
N ALA A 45 -3.43 -5.60 0.05
CA ALA A 45 -4.53 -5.12 -0.77
C ALA A 45 -5.56 -6.22 -1.04
N LYS A 46 -5.12 -7.42 -1.40
CA LYS A 46 -6.00 -8.57 -1.62
C LYS A 46 -6.77 -8.98 -0.37
N ARG A 47 -6.12 -8.95 0.79
CA ARG A 47 -6.79 -9.21 2.08
C ARG A 47 -7.86 -8.18 2.41
N ILE A 48 -7.59 -6.91 2.16
CA ILE A 48 -8.58 -5.84 2.35
C ILE A 48 -9.74 -5.99 1.36
N ALA A 49 -9.46 -6.27 0.09
CA ALA A 49 -10.49 -6.50 -0.93
C ALA A 49 -11.43 -7.65 -0.56
N GLU A 50 -10.89 -8.74 -0.04
CA GLU A 50 -11.68 -9.88 0.42
C GLU A 50 -12.60 -9.51 1.59
N ARG A 51 -12.11 -8.75 2.56
CA ARG A 51 -12.91 -8.24 3.67
C ARG A 51 -14.02 -7.28 3.20
N LEU A 52 -13.71 -6.41 2.26
CA LEU A 52 -14.70 -5.52 1.64
C LEU A 52 -15.80 -6.31 0.94
N LYS A 53 -15.44 -7.38 0.22
CA LYS A 53 -16.41 -8.28 -0.42
C LYS A 53 -17.33 -8.94 0.60
N GLN A 54 -16.78 -9.42 1.72
CA GLN A 54 -17.57 -10.04 2.78
C GLN A 54 -18.53 -9.06 3.46
N LEU A 55 -18.11 -7.81 3.66
CA LEU A 55 -18.88 -6.79 4.35
C LEU A 55 -19.91 -6.08 3.47
N GLU A 56 -19.53 -5.78 2.22
CA GLU A 56 -20.33 -4.97 1.30
C GLU A 56 -20.92 -5.76 0.12
N ASN A 57 -20.60 -7.04 0.02
CA ASN A 57 -21.00 -7.92 -1.08
C ASN A 57 -20.70 -7.33 -2.47
N PHE A 58 -19.52 -6.74 -2.61
CA PHE A 58 -19.05 -6.08 -3.82
C PHE A 58 -17.61 -6.45 -4.13
N ASP A 59 -17.34 -6.85 -5.38
CA ASP A 59 -15.98 -7.17 -5.83
C ASP A 59 -15.22 -5.89 -6.17
N ILE A 60 -14.24 -5.57 -5.32
CA ILE A 60 -13.37 -4.41 -5.50
C ILE A 60 -12.21 -4.78 -6.44
N PRO A 61 -11.99 -4.04 -7.54
CA PRO A 61 -10.82 -4.26 -8.38
C PRO A 61 -9.52 -4.05 -7.61
N VAL A 62 -8.56 -4.95 -7.79
CA VAL A 62 -7.22 -4.87 -7.18
C VAL A 62 -6.18 -4.82 -8.28
N GLY A 63 -5.36 -3.78 -8.27
CA GLY A 63 -4.20 -3.64 -9.14
C GLY A 63 -2.90 -3.90 -8.41
N GLU A 64 -1.89 -4.29 -9.16
CA GLU A 64 -0.52 -4.48 -8.69
C GLU A 64 0.38 -3.42 -9.32
N LEU A 65 1.20 -2.76 -8.52
CA LEU A 65 2.07 -1.68 -8.98
C LEU A 65 3.53 -2.00 -8.68
N ASP A 66 4.36 -2.00 -9.72
CA ASP A 66 5.80 -2.04 -9.60
C ASP A 66 6.35 -0.63 -9.76
N ILE A 67 7.09 -0.16 -8.76
CA ILE A 67 7.64 1.20 -8.71
C ILE A 67 9.12 1.27 -9.08
N ALA A 68 9.74 0.18 -9.47
CA ALA A 68 11.19 0.11 -9.69
C ALA A 68 11.70 1.21 -10.64
N GLU A 69 10.97 1.51 -11.71
CA GLU A 69 11.33 2.53 -12.71
C GLU A 69 11.05 3.98 -12.27
N TYR A 70 10.35 4.16 -11.16
CA TYR A 70 9.93 5.49 -10.66
C TYR A 70 10.69 5.92 -9.41
N ARG A 71 11.61 5.09 -8.92
CA ARG A 71 12.40 5.39 -7.72
C ARG A 71 13.48 6.44 -8.01
N ASP A 72 13.63 7.41 -7.11
CA ASP A 72 14.61 8.49 -7.23
C ASP A 72 16.06 8.00 -7.19
N ASP A 73 16.32 6.94 -6.41
CA ASP A 73 17.63 6.34 -6.20
C ASP A 73 18.17 5.56 -7.42
N GLN A 74 17.32 5.29 -8.40
CA GLN A 74 17.67 4.54 -9.62
C GLN A 74 17.67 5.41 -10.90
N ARG A 75 17.56 6.72 -10.77
CA ARG A 75 17.58 7.64 -11.91
C ARG A 75 18.98 7.83 -12.49
N ASN A 76 19.45 6.88 -13.26
CA ASN A 76 20.72 6.99 -13.97
C ASN A 76 20.61 7.05 -15.51
N SER A 77 19.43 7.23 -16.09
CA SER A 77 19.31 7.28 -17.54
C SER A 77 18.20 8.19 -18.03
N ALA A 78 18.49 8.88 -19.14
CA ALA A 78 17.53 9.61 -19.95
C ALA A 78 16.63 8.68 -20.78
N GLU A 79 16.54 7.40 -20.42
CA GLU A 79 15.69 6.44 -21.11
C GLU A 79 14.22 6.64 -20.75
N PRO A 80 13.31 6.52 -21.74
CA PRO A 80 11.89 6.61 -21.47
C PRO A 80 11.46 5.47 -20.54
N ARG A 81 10.63 5.79 -19.55
CA ARG A 81 10.07 4.82 -18.61
C ARG A 81 9.31 3.73 -19.35
N SER A 82 9.66 2.47 -19.10
CA SER A 82 8.95 1.34 -19.68
C SER A 82 7.59 1.16 -18.98
N THR A 83 6.52 1.15 -19.76
CA THR A 83 5.17 0.90 -19.22
C THR A 83 4.85 -0.59 -19.07
N LYS A 84 5.77 -1.48 -19.47
CA LYS A 84 5.52 -2.93 -19.50
C LYS A 84 5.28 -3.54 -18.12
N ALA A 85 6.01 -3.10 -17.11
CA ALA A 85 5.89 -3.63 -15.75
C ALA A 85 4.51 -3.37 -15.12
N ASN A 86 3.82 -2.33 -15.59
CA ASN A 86 2.50 -1.92 -15.09
C ASN A 86 1.38 -2.08 -16.13
N SER A 87 1.60 -2.90 -17.15
CA SER A 87 0.64 -3.10 -18.23
C SER A 87 -0.71 -3.67 -17.76
N SER A 88 -0.71 -4.48 -16.69
CA SER A 88 -1.94 -4.98 -16.09
C SER A 88 -2.75 -3.87 -15.41
N LEU A 89 -2.07 -2.89 -14.83
CA LEU A 89 -2.69 -1.73 -14.20
C LEU A 89 -3.39 -0.84 -15.24
N ALA A 90 -2.80 -0.71 -16.43
CA ALA A 90 -3.40 0.05 -17.54
C ALA A 90 -4.74 -0.54 -18.03
N LYS A 91 -5.01 -1.81 -17.76
CA LYS A 91 -6.27 -2.48 -18.08
C LYS A 91 -7.39 -2.13 -17.09
N LEU A 92 -7.05 -1.63 -15.91
CA LEU A 92 -8.04 -1.14 -14.96
C LEU A 92 -8.48 0.26 -15.36
N ASP A 93 -9.77 0.49 -15.33
CA ASP A 93 -10.31 1.83 -15.52
C ASP A 93 -10.15 2.61 -14.21
N LEU A 94 -9.16 3.49 -14.15
CA LEU A 94 -8.90 4.33 -12.99
C LEU A 94 -9.50 5.72 -13.13
N LYS A 95 -9.98 6.08 -14.31
CA LYS A 95 -10.52 7.41 -14.57
C LYS A 95 -11.71 7.69 -13.66
N ASP A 96 -11.62 8.83 -12.97
CA ASP A 96 -12.66 9.30 -12.03
C ASP A 96 -12.94 8.33 -10.87
N ARG A 97 -12.05 7.36 -10.64
CA ARG A 97 -12.16 6.40 -9.54
C ARG A 97 -11.42 6.89 -8.29
N LYS A 98 -11.81 6.36 -7.16
CA LYS A 98 -11.12 6.56 -5.89
C LYS A 98 -10.09 5.45 -5.71
N VAL A 99 -8.83 5.78 -5.95
CA VAL A 99 -7.72 4.84 -5.77
C VAL A 99 -7.27 4.86 -4.32
N ILE A 100 -7.09 3.68 -3.75
CA ILE A 100 -6.42 3.52 -2.45
C ILE A 100 -5.12 2.75 -2.71
N LEU A 101 -3.99 3.44 -2.55
CA LEU A 101 -2.66 2.85 -2.54
C LEU A 101 -2.46 2.08 -1.24
N ILE A 102 -1.90 0.90 -1.34
CA ILE A 102 -1.66 0.03 -0.19
C ILE A 102 -0.21 -0.43 -0.18
N ASP A 103 0.44 -0.19 0.95
CA ASP A 103 1.82 -0.64 1.20
C ASP A 103 1.95 -1.22 2.62
N ASP A 104 3.04 -1.92 2.86
CA ASP A 104 3.32 -2.50 4.17
C ASP A 104 3.86 -1.46 5.16
N VAL A 105 4.89 -0.71 4.78
CA VAL A 105 5.57 0.26 5.65
C VAL A 105 5.70 1.63 4.99
N LEU A 106 5.26 2.66 5.69
CA LEU A 106 5.50 4.05 5.31
C LEU A 106 6.70 4.58 6.10
N TYR A 107 7.70 5.05 5.35
CA TYR A 107 8.95 5.59 5.90
C TYR A 107 9.17 7.03 5.43
N THR A 108 10.01 7.25 4.43
CA THR A 108 10.34 8.60 3.93
C THR A 108 9.22 9.22 3.09
N GLY A 109 8.37 8.41 2.48
CA GLY A 109 7.35 8.80 1.52
C GLY A 109 7.79 8.69 0.06
N ARG A 110 9.06 8.36 -0.20
CA ARG A 110 9.59 8.29 -1.58
C ARG A 110 8.98 7.17 -2.40
N THR A 111 8.73 6.02 -1.81
CA THR A 111 8.01 4.91 -2.45
C THR A 111 6.60 5.34 -2.87
N ILE A 112 5.89 6.06 -2.01
CA ILE A 112 4.53 6.52 -2.29
C ILE A 112 4.51 7.59 -3.38
N ARG A 113 5.48 8.50 -3.38
CA ARG A 113 5.63 9.47 -4.47
C ARG A 113 5.83 8.76 -5.81
N ALA A 114 6.73 7.78 -5.86
CA ALA A 114 6.96 6.98 -7.06
C ALA A 114 5.69 6.26 -7.52
N ALA A 115 4.92 5.71 -6.60
CA ALA A 115 3.65 5.05 -6.88
C ALA A 115 2.60 6.02 -7.47
N MET A 116 2.48 7.21 -6.92
CA MET A 116 1.58 8.24 -7.44
C MET A 116 1.98 8.67 -8.85
N ASP A 117 3.27 8.88 -9.11
CA ASP A 117 3.77 9.19 -10.45
C ASP A 117 3.40 8.11 -11.47
N ALA A 118 3.58 6.85 -11.09
CA ALA A 118 3.24 5.70 -11.95
C ALA A 118 1.75 5.64 -12.28
N ILE A 119 0.89 5.89 -11.31
CA ILE A 119 -0.56 5.90 -11.50
C ILE A 119 -0.97 7.04 -12.43
N MET A 120 -0.46 8.24 -12.19
CA MET A 120 -0.79 9.43 -12.99
C MET A 120 -0.28 9.35 -14.43
N ASP A 121 0.79 8.60 -14.68
CA ASP A 121 1.26 8.33 -16.04
C ASP A 121 0.30 7.42 -16.83
N ILE A 122 -0.51 6.62 -16.15
CA ILE A 122 -1.44 5.68 -16.76
C ILE A 122 -2.82 6.31 -16.95
N ASN A 123 -3.33 6.97 -15.92
CA ASN A 123 -4.68 7.50 -15.93
C ASN A 123 -4.86 8.61 -14.88
N ARG A 124 -6.03 9.24 -14.87
CA ARG A 124 -6.38 10.28 -13.91
C ARG A 124 -7.50 9.83 -12.98
N PRO A 125 -7.19 9.28 -11.80
CA PRO A 125 -8.19 8.99 -10.79
C PRO A 125 -8.78 10.28 -10.20
N ALA A 126 -9.96 10.20 -9.61
CA ALA A 126 -10.59 11.32 -8.91
C ALA A 126 -9.79 11.71 -7.66
N GLN A 127 -9.25 10.73 -6.97
CA GLN A 127 -8.38 10.92 -5.80
C GLN A 127 -7.50 9.69 -5.57
N ILE A 128 -6.41 9.90 -4.86
CA ILE A 128 -5.52 8.83 -4.39
C ILE A 128 -5.41 8.97 -2.87
N SER A 129 -5.81 7.93 -2.14
CA SER A 129 -5.62 7.80 -0.70
C SER A 129 -4.55 6.75 -0.42
N LEU A 130 -4.03 6.73 0.79
CA LEU A 130 -2.96 5.83 1.19
C LEU A 130 -3.35 5.04 2.44
N ALA A 131 -3.22 3.72 2.36
CA ALA A 131 -3.33 2.80 3.49
C ALA A 131 -2.01 2.06 3.68
N VAL A 132 -1.50 2.03 4.91
CA VAL A 132 -0.28 1.29 5.26
C VAL A 132 -0.51 0.46 6.51
N LEU A 133 0.16 -0.69 6.58
CA LEU A 133 0.10 -1.51 7.79
C LEU A 133 0.83 -0.83 8.95
N VAL A 134 2.02 -0.28 8.67
CA VAL A 134 2.86 0.39 9.66
C VAL A 134 3.34 1.74 9.15
N ASP A 135 3.21 2.77 9.97
CA ASP A 135 3.89 4.04 9.79
C ASP A 135 5.03 4.13 10.83
N ARG A 136 6.28 4.17 10.34
CA ARG A 136 7.45 4.19 11.22
C ARG A 136 8.03 5.59 11.46
N GLY A 137 7.44 6.62 10.85
CA GLY A 137 7.96 7.99 10.91
C GLY A 137 9.12 8.24 9.95
N HIS A 138 9.90 9.28 10.22
CA HIS A 138 11.07 9.73 9.43
C HIS A 138 10.74 10.17 8.01
N ARG A 139 9.65 10.90 7.86
CA ARG A 139 9.25 11.44 6.57
C ARG A 139 10.27 12.42 6.00
N GLU A 140 10.56 12.32 4.70
CA GLU A 140 11.34 13.30 3.94
C GLU A 140 10.47 14.09 2.96
N LEU A 141 9.27 13.60 2.66
CA LEU A 141 8.29 14.24 1.80
C LEU A 141 6.99 14.50 2.58
N PRO A 142 6.17 15.50 2.19
CA PRO A 142 4.92 15.82 2.88
C PRO A 142 3.81 14.82 2.50
N ILE A 143 4.03 13.56 2.82
CA ILE A 143 3.12 12.44 2.55
C ILE A 143 2.66 11.86 3.88
N ARG A 144 1.35 11.66 4.01
CA ARG A 144 0.71 11.08 5.18
C ARG A 144 -0.28 10.00 4.75
N ALA A 145 -0.30 8.89 5.49
CA ALA A 145 -1.30 7.85 5.27
C ALA A 145 -2.68 8.29 5.80
N ASP A 146 -3.71 7.96 5.03
CA ASP A 146 -5.11 8.16 5.43
C ASP A 146 -5.59 7.06 6.37
N PHE A 147 -5.06 5.86 6.20
CA PHE A 147 -5.38 4.67 6.99
C PHE A 147 -4.09 4.01 7.46
N VAL A 148 -3.94 3.82 8.76
CA VAL A 148 -2.72 3.27 9.38
C VAL A 148 -3.08 2.10 10.29
N GLY A 149 -2.43 0.97 10.10
CA GLY A 149 -2.59 -0.18 10.98
C GLY A 149 -1.98 0.07 12.36
N LYS A 150 -0.73 0.50 12.38
CA LYS A 150 -0.04 0.85 13.63
C LYS A 150 1.03 1.93 13.38
N ASN A 151 1.07 2.92 14.26
CA ASN A 151 2.16 3.88 14.32
C ASN A 151 3.24 3.34 15.23
N ILE A 152 4.46 3.19 14.73
CA ILE A 152 5.60 2.67 15.48
C ILE A 152 6.74 3.66 15.35
N PRO A 153 6.92 4.57 16.32
CA PRO A 153 8.08 5.44 16.34
C PRO A 153 9.38 4.60 16.39
N THR A 154 10.28 4.86 15.46
CA THR A 154 11.55 4.15 15.36
C THR A 154 12.73 5.10 15.41
N ALA A 155 13.92 4.59 15.78
CA ALA A 155 15.17 5.28 15.55
C ALA A 155 15.59 5.13 14.07
N GLN A 156 16.50 5.97 13.60
CA GLN A 156 16.94 5.92 12.19
C GLN A 156 17.63 4.61 11.82
N ASN A 157 18.34 4.03 12.77
CA ASN A 157 19.05 2.75 12.60
C ASN A 157 18.17 1.51 12.77
N GLU A 158 16.95 1.69 13.26
CA GLU A 158 15.98 0.60 13.38
C GLU A 158 15.27 0.35 12.05
N LYS A 159 14.86 -0.89 11.84
CA LYS A 159 14.10 -1.31 10.65
C LYS A 159 12.80 -2.00 11.04
N ILE A 160 11.78 -1.81 10.24
CA ILE A 160 10.53 -2.55 10.36
C ILE A 160 10.51 -3.59 9.23
N ASN A 161 10.38 -4.84 9.59
CA ASN A 161 10.25 -5.97 8.67
C ASN A 161 8.84 -6.54 8.78
N VAL A 162 8.09 -6.51 7.68
CA VAL A 162 6.76 -7.09 7.57
C VAL A 162 6.86 -8.42 6.84
N PHE A 163 6.29 -9.46 7.43
CA PHE A 163 6.18 -10.77 6.84
C PHE A 163 4.72 -11.12 6.63
N VAL A 164 4.39 -11.64 5.46
CA VAL A 164 3.04 -12.06 5.10
C VAL A 164 3.05 -13.53 4.68
N ARG A 165 2.07 -14.28 5.17
CA ARG A 165 2.01 -15.74 5.01
C ARG A 165 2.08 -16.19 3.56
N GLU A 166 1.61 -15.40 2.61
CA GLU A 166 1.58 -15.76 1.18
C GLU A 166 2.97 -15.97 0.58
N ILE A 167 3.99 -15.28 1.10
CA ILE A 167 5.38 -15.39 0.61
C ILE A 167 6.39 -15.73 1.70
N ASP A 168 6.09 -15.42 2.95
CA ASP A 168 7.01 -15.58 4.07
C ASP A 168 6.62 -16.76 4.99
N ASN A 169 5.49 -17.41 4.74
CA ASN A 169 4.89 -18.50 5.53
C ASN A 169 4.41 -18.10 6.93
N GLU A 170 4.48 -16.84 7.28
CA GLU A 170 3.99 -16.32 8.57
C GLU A 170 3.50 -14.88 8.43
N ASP A 171 2.66 -14.48 9.37
CA ASP A 171 2.19 -13.10 9.52
C ASP A 171 2.81 -12.53 10.78
N VAL A 172 3.77 -11.63 10.63
CA VAL A 172 4.44 -10.98 11.76
C VAL A 172 5.04 -9.64 11.34
N VAL A 173 5.13 -8.70 12.25
CA VAL A 173 5.90 -7.47 12.08
C VAL A 173 7.00 -7.42 13.14
N LEU A 174 8.23 -7.30 12.71
CA LEU A 174 9.41 -7.24 13.56
C LEU A 174 10.08 -5.87 13.49
N LEU A 175 10.58 -5.43 14.63
CA LEU A 175 11.50 -4.30 14.76
C LEU A 175 12.91 -4.86 14.94
N GLU A 176 13.80 -4.49 14.07
CA GLU A 176 15.22 -4.88 14.07
C GLU A 176 16.10 -3.67 14.40
N ASN A 177 17.07 -3.86 15.33
CA ASN A 177 18.05 -2.85 15.71
C ASN A 177 19.39 -3.11 15.01
#